data_eee1ec36f371c220f13b6c751e64375f
#
_entry.id   eee1ec36f371c220f13b6c751e64375f
#
_cell.length_a   1.000
_cell.length_b   1.000
_cell.length_c   1.000
_cell.angle_alpha   90.00
_cell.angle_beta   90.00
_cell.angle_gamma   90.00
#
_symmetry.space_group_name_H-M   'P 1'
#
loop_
_entity.id
_entity.type
_entity.pdbx_description
1 polymer ?
#
loop_
_entity_poly.entity_id
_entity_poly.type
_entity_poly.pdbx_seq_one_letter_code
_entity_poly.pdbx_strand_id
1 'polypeptide(L)'
;PYLQGERGEVTSLHGVFLDVLEIGVLITGESSIGKSELALELISRGNGLVADDIVELYRISPDTVEGRCPSVLRDFLEVRGIGILNIRTIFGETAVRPRKLLKLMVHLEDHSHEAFSELDRLQVNATYQEILGVPIRKVTIPVAAGRNLAVLVEAAVRNFVLNQRGIDSTKEFIDRQTQLMEDGG
;
A
#
# COMPACT_ATOMS: atom_id res chain seq x y z
N PRO A 1 -5.93 9.07 29.45
CA PRO A 1 -6.74 8.69 28.32
C PRO A 1 -5.97 8.71 27.02
N TYR A 2 -6.47 8.05 26.06
CA TYR A 2 -5.81 8.00 24.78
C TYR A 2 -5.71 9.34 24.07
N LEU A 3 -6.54 10.26 24.46
CA LEU A 3 -6.42 11.63 23.99
C LEU A 3 -5.02 12.21 24.22
N GLN A 4 -4.34 11.73 25.23
CA GLN A 4 -2.98 12.16 25.52
C GLN A 4 -2.03 11.62 24.46
N GLY A 5 -2.26 10.41 23.97
CA GLY A 5 -1.46 9.82 22.90
C GLY A 5 -1.54 10.61 21.62
N GLU A 6 -2.67 11.24 21.34
CA GLU A 6 -2.83 12.03 20.14
C GLU A 6 -1.80 13.15 20.04
N ARG A 7 -1.37 13.70 21.15
CA ARG A 7 -0.40 14.79 21.15
C ARG A 7 1.02 14.35 20.85
N GLY A 8 1.35 13.08 21.14
CA GLY A 8 2.68 12.55 20.90
C GLY A 8 2.75 11.44 19.87
N GLU A 9 1.61 10.96 19.45
CA GLU A 9 1.50 9.78 18.61
C GLU A 9 1.09 10.15 17.20
N VAL A 10 1.84 11.09 16.61
CA VAL A 10 1.60 11.57 15.25
C VAL A 10 2.92 11.63 14.51
N THR A 11 2.90 11.22 13.27
CA THR A 11 4.05 11.38 12.37
C THR A 11 3.56 11.65 10.96
N SER A 12 4.47 12.00 10.07
CA SER A 12 4.16 12.19 8.66
C SER A 12 5.11 11.36 7.84
N LEU A 13 4.58 10.78 6.76
CA LEU A 13 5.40 10.06 5.80
C LEU A 13 5.13 10.56 4.39
N HIS A 14 6.12 10.45 3.55
CA HIS A 14 6.00 10.72 2.13
C HIS A 14 5.42 9.50 1.44
N GLY A 15 4.41 9.73 0.61
CA GLY A 15 3.83 8.67 -0.18
C GLY A 15 2.44 9.03 -0.63
N VAL A 16 1.73 8.05 -1.16
CA VAL A 16 0.34 8.21 -1.57
C VAL A 16 -0.49 7.23 -0.76
N PHE A 17 -1.50 7.74 -0.06
CA PHE A 17 -2.36 6.91 0.77
C PHE A 17 -3.73 6.77 0.13
N LEU A 18 -4.13 5.52 -0.07
CA LEU A 18 -5.33 5.16 -0.82
C LEU A 18 -6.17 4.16 -0.05
N ASP A 19 -7.46 4.19 -0.32
CA ASP A 19 -8.38 3.12 0.03
C ASP A 19 -8.44 2.19 -1.19
N VAL A 20 -7.82 1.03 -1.10
CA VAL A 20 -7.80 0.04 -2.17
C VAL A 20 -8.62 -1.15 -1.72
N LEU A 21 -9.75 -1.38 -2.37
CA LEU A 21 -10.65 -2.48 -2.03
C LEU A 21 -10.98 -2.51 -0.54
N GLU A 22 -11.20 -1.31 0.02
CA GLU A 22 -11.55 -1.06 1.42
C GLU A 22 -10.39 -1.23 2.41
N ILE A 23 -9.16 -1.39 1.92
CA ILE A 23 -7.96 -1.49 2.74
C ILE A 23 -7.13 -0.21 2.60
N GLY A 24 -6.72 0.38 3.71
CA GLY A 24 -5.84 1.55 3.68
C GLY A 24 -4.42 1.14 3.31
N VAL A 25 -3.96 1.61 2.16
CA VAL A 25 -2.66 1.24 1.58
C VAL A 25 -1.82 2.48 1.41
N LEU A 26 -0.62 2.48 2.01
CA LEU A 26 0.36 3.54 1.81
C LEU A 26 1.39 3.08 0.78
N ILE A 27 1.44 3.79 -0.35
CA ILE A 27 2.39 3.51 -1.42
C ILE A 27 3.60 4.41 -1.23
N THR A 28 4.77 3.82 -1.10
CA THR A 28 6.04 4.51 -0.93
C THR A 28 6.99 4.17 -2.07
N GLY A 29 8.07 4.91 -2.17
CA GLY A 29 9.09 4.72 -3.21
C GLY A 29 9.72 6.05 -3.55
N GLU A 30 10.81 6.02 -4.33
CA GLU A 30 11.48 7.24 -4.75
C GLU A 30 10.54 8.15 -5.53
N SER A 31 10.75 9.47 -5.42
CA SER A 31 10.03 10.41 -6.28
C SER A 31 10.39 10.08 -7.73
N SER A 32 9.47 10.21 -8.63
CA SER A 32 9.62 9.83 -10.04
C SER A 32 9.47 8.34 -10.35
N ILE A 33 9.22 7.48 -9.33
CA ILE A 33 9.00 6.06 -9.61
C ILE A 33 7.62 5.78 -10.21
N GLY A 34 6.71 6.77 -10.18
CA GLY A 34 5.39 6.62 -10.77
C GLY A 34 4.27 6.41 -9.77
N LYS A 35 4.46 6.84 -8.51
CA LYS A 35 3.43 6.67 -7.48
C LYS A 35 2.12 7.38 -7.82
N SER A 36 2.21 8.60 -8.36
CA SER A 36 1.02 9.39 -8.67
C SER A 36 0.26 8.84 -9.87
N GLU A 37 0.96 8.36 -10.88
CA GLU A 37 0.32 7.70 -12.03
C GLU A 37 -0.37 6.42 -11.58
N LEU A 38 0.28 5.65 -10.71
CA LEU A 38 -0.32 4.45 -10.15
C LEU A 38 -1.57 4.80 -9.33
N ALA A 39 -1.49 5.85 -8.51
CA ALA A 39 -2.65 6.31 -7.74
C ALA A 39 -3.80 6.69 -8.66
N LEU A 40 -3.51 7.44 -9.72
CA LEU A 40 -4.54 7.84 -10.68
C LEU A 40 -5.21 6.63 -11.32
N GLU A 41 -4.43 5.64 -11.70
CA GLU A 41 -4.99 4.42 -12.27
C GLU A 41 -5.86 3.68 -11.26
N LEU A 42 -5.40 3.54 -10.01
CA LEU A 42 -6.19 2.90 -8.97
C LEU A 42 -7.51 3.65 -8.71
N ILE A 43 -7.45 4.98 -8.72
CA ILE A 43 -8.66 5.80 -8.55
C ILE A 43 -9.63 5.58 -9.71
N SER A 44 -9.12 5.53 -10.94
CA SER A 44 -9.97 5.29 -12.11
C SER A 44 -10.60 3.90 -12.10
N ARG A 45 -10.03 2.98 -11.35
CA ARG A 45 -10.56 1.63 -11.16
C ARG A 45 -11.56 1.54 -10.01
N GLY A 46 -11.88 2.66 -9.36
CA GLY A 46 -12.88 2.71 -8.30
C GLY A 46 -12.31 2.76 -6.88
N ASN A 47 -11.01 2.88 -6.73
CA ASN A 47 -10.40 3.04 -5.42
C ASN A 47 -10.40 4.50 -4.99
N GLY A 48 -10.17 4.79 -3.72
CA GLY A 48 -10.28 6.14 -3.18
C GLY A 48 -8.95 6.75 -2.77
N LEU A 49 -8.84 8.07 -2.94
CA LEU A 49 -7.67 8.83 -2.51
C LEU A 49 -7.89 9.36 -1.10
N VAL A 50 -6.91 9.16 -0.23
CA VAL A 50 -6.88 9.80 1.09
C VAL A 50 -5.90 10.97 1.09
N ALA A 51 -4.65 10.75 0.68
CA ALA A 51 -3.63 11.78 0.71
C ALA A 51 -2.56 11.52 -0.34
N ASP A 52 -2.05 12.61 -0.92
CA ASP A 52 -0.91 12.58 -1.83
C ASP A 52 0.24 13.38 -1.21
N ASP A 53 1.46 12.92 -1.44
CA ASP A 53 2.70 13.56 -1.04
C ASP A 53 2.97 13.48 0.46
N ILE A 54 2.14 14.06 1.29
CA ILE A 54 2.29 14.04 2.75
C ILE A 54 1.10 13.32 3.36
N VAL A 55 1.38 12.28 4.12
CA VAL A 55 0.36 11.50 4.82
C VAL A 55 0.59 11.68 6.31
N GLU A 56 -0.41 12.22 7.00
CA GLU A 56 -0.38 12.34 8.46
C GLU A 56 -0.87 11.04 9.07
N LEU A 57 -0.07 10.49 9.97
CA LEU A 57 -0.36 9.20 10.60
C LEU A 57 -0.54 9.40 12.10
N TYR A 58 -1.65 8.89 12.61
CA TYR A 58 -2.06 9.04 14.00
C TYR A 58 -2.25 7.65 14.62
N ARG A 59 -1.57 7.40 15.73
CA ARG A 59 -1.86 6.19 16.50
C ARG A 59 -3.11 6.45 17.32
N ILE A 60 -4.22 5.79 16.94
CA ILE A 60 -5.51 6.02 17.58
C ILE A 60 -5.89 4.96 18.61
N SER A 61 -5.13 3.86 18.66
CA SER A 61 -5.22 2.83 19.69
C SER A 61 -3.87 2.11 19.75
N PRO A 62 -3.63 1.25 20.74
CA PRO A 62 -2.31 0.59 20.86
C PRO A 62 -1.86 -0.18 19.62
N ASP A 63 -2.80 -0.64 18.80
CA ASP A 63 -2.47 -1.46 17.63
C ASP A 63 -3.00 -0.87 16.32
N THR A 64 -3.42 0.40 16.31
CA THR A 64 -4.11 0.95 15.15
C THR A 64 -3.55 2.33 14.78
N VAL A 65 -3.22 2.49 13.49
CA VAL A 65 -2.76 3.76 12.93
C VAL A 65 -3.75 4.22 11.88
N GLU A 66 -4.14 5.50 11.94
CA GLU A 66 -5.04 6.11 10.97
C GLU A 66 -4.28 7.14 10.14
N GLY A 67 -4.48 7.10 8.82
CA GLY A 67 -3.88 8.05 7.90
C GLY A 67 -4.87 9.10 7.47
N ARG A 68 -4.40 10.37 7.39
CA ARG A 68 -5.19 11.53 6.99
C ARG A 68 -4.38 12.44 6.09
N CYS A 69 -5.09 13.29 5.37
CA CYS A 69 -4.46 14.31 4.54
C CYS A 69 -4.43 15.65 5.28
N PRO A 70 -3.31 16.38 5.21
CA PRO A 70 -3.33 17.78 5.65
C PRO A 70 -4.45 18.52 4.92
N SER A 71 -5.22 19.34 5.65
CA SER A 71 -6.45 19.94 5.12
C SER A 71 -6.22 20.77 3.86
N VAL A 72 -5.06 21.42 3.74
CA VAL A 72 -4.75 22.28 2.59
C VAL A 72 -4.45 21.46 1.31
N LEU A 73 -4.16 20.17 1.46
CA LEU A 73 -3.84 19.29 0.32
C LEU A 73 -4.98 18.35 -0.02
N ARG A 74 -6.08 18.44 0.70
CA ARG A 74 -7.20 17.50 0.55
C ARG A 74 -7.73 17.50 -0.89
N ASP A 75 -8.02 16.31 -1.38
CA ASP A 75 -8.62 16.03 -2.70
C ASP A 75 -7.66 16.20 -3.89
N PHE A 76 -6.44 16.69 -3.66
CA PHE A 76 -5.51 16.96 -4.74
C PHE A 76 -4.52 15.84 -4.96
N LEU A 77 -4.24 15.57 -6.22
CA LEU A 77 -3.21 14.62 -6.67
C LEU A 77 -2.36 15.33 -7.71
N GLU A 78 -1.06 15.38 -7.49
CA GLU A 78 -0.14 15.98 -8.47
C GLU A 78 0.39 14.88 -9.38
N VAL A 79 0.14 15.02 -10.68
CA VAL A 79 0.60 14.05 -11.69
C VAL A 79 1.57 14.74 -12.63
N ARG A 80 2.79 14.23 -12.69
CA ARG A 80 3.83 14.81 -13.54
C ARG A 80 3.37 14.86 -14.99
N GLY A 81 3.55 16.01 -15.62
CA GLY A 81 3.18 16.22 -17.01
C GLY A 81 1.73 16.65 -17.21
N ILE A 82 0.88 16.47 -16.21
CA ILE A 82 -0.52 16.88 -16.28
C ILE A 82 -0.79 18.06 -15.34
N GLY A 83 -0.22 18.00 -14.13
CA GLY A 83 -0.39 19.03 -13.13
C GLY A 83 -1.16 18.54 -11.90
N ILE A 84 -1.77 19.48 -11.20
CA ILE A 84 -2.52 19.19 -9.98
C ILE A 84 -3.97 18.93 -10.35
N LEU A 85 -4.46 17.75 -9.99
CA LEU A 85 -5.82 17.32 -10.29
C LEU A 85 -6.65 17.34 -9.01
N ASN A 86 -7.86 17.90 -9.10
CA ASN A 86 -8.82 17.78 -8.01
C ASN A 86 -9.62 16.49 -8.24
N ILE A 87 -9.29 15.47 -7.49
CA ILE A 87 -9.86 14.14 -7.69
C ILE A 87 -11.37 14.11 -7.40
N ARG A 88 -11.80 14.87 -6.39
CA ARG A 88 -13.23 14.96 -6.08
C ARG A 88 -14.00 15.52 -7.26
N THR A 89 -13.47 16.56 -7.90
CA THR A 89 -14.14 17.19 -9.04
C THR A 89 -14.14 16.29 -10.26
N ILE A 90 -13.03 15.59 -10.51
CA ILE A 90 -12.89 14.77 -11.72
C ILE A 90 -13.66 13.46 -11.62
N PHE A 91 -13.56 12.78 -10.46
CA PHE A 91 -14.08 11.41 -10.29
C PHE A 91 -15.30 11.34 -9.36
N GLY A 92 -15.65 12.43 -8.66
CA GLY A 92 -16.77 12.44 -7.74
C GLY A 92 -16.37 12.24 -6.28
N GLU A 93 -17.33 12.46 -5.39
CA GLU A 93 -17.10 12.37 -3.95
C GLU A 93 -16.71 10.98 -3.48
N THR A 94 -17.13 9.95 -4.19
CA THR A 94 -16.80 8.57 -3.81
C THR A 94 -15.34 8.22 -4.08
N ALA A 95 -14.63 9.06 -4.82
CA ALA A 95 -13.21 8.83 -5.13
C ALA A 95 -12.26 9.40 -4.08
N VAL A 96 -12.77 10.06 -3.05
CA VAL A 96 -11.94 10.62 -1.98
C VAL A 96 -12.42 10.11 -0.63
N ARG A 97 -11.47 9.98 0.31
CA ARG A 97 -11.76 9.55 1.67
C ARG A 97 -11.07 10.51 2.63
N PRO A 98 -11.76 10.97 3.70
CA PRO A 98 -11.12 11.90 4.65
C PRO A 98 -10.02 11.22 5.47
N ARG A 99 -10.14 9.93 5.71
CA ARG A 99 -9.19 9.16 6.51
C ARG A 99 -9.43 7.68 6.29
N LYS A 100 -8.44 6.87 6.64
CA LYS A 100 -8.52 5.41 6.54
C LYS A 100 -7.52 4.80 7.51
N LEU A 101 -7.81 3.61 8.01
CA LEU A 101 -6.84 2.88 8.82
C LEU A 101 -5.72 2.35 7.94
N LEU A 102 -4.48 2.56 8.35
CA LEU A 102 -3.32 2.05 7.62
C LEU A 102 -3.16 0.56 7.92
N LYS A 103 -3.29 -0.26 6.90
CA LYS A 103 -3.22 -1.71 7.03
C LYS A 103 -2.06 -2.34 6.25
N LEU A 104 -1.67 -1.72 5.15
CA LEU A 104 -0.67 -2.31 4.25
C LEU A 104 0.20 -1.21 3.69
N MET A 105 1.51 -1.46 3.67
CA MET A 105 2.45 -0.60 2.97
C MET A 105 2.91 -1.32 1.72
N VAL A 106 2.87 -0.62 0.59
CA VAL A 106 3.40 -1.13 -0.67
C VAL A 106 4.56 -0.23 -1.06
N HIS A 107 5.76 -0.80 -1.04
CA HIS A 107 6.96 -0.06 -1.41
C HIS A 107 7.35 -0.43 -2.83
N LEU A 108 7.51 0.59 -3.68
CA LEU A 108 7.92 0.41 -5.07
C LEU A 108 9.44 0.56 -5.17
N GLU A 109 10.08 -0.44 -5.75
CA GLU A 109 11.54 -0.40 -5.98
C GLU A 109 11.84 -0.54 -7.46
N ASP A 110 12.83 0.21 -7.93
CA ASP A 110 13.25 0.11 -9.31
C ASP A 110 14.19 -1.08 -9.48
N HIS A 111 13.71 -2.11 -10.14
CA HIS A 111 14.45 -3.34 -10.43
C HIS A 111 14.64 -3.54 -11.93
N SER A 112 14.59 -2.46 -12.71
CA SER A 112 14.65 -2.56 -14.16
C SER A 112 15.93 -3.19 -14.69
N HIS A 113 17.00 -3.21 -13.89
CA HIS A 113 18.31 -3.73 -14.28
C HIS A 113 18.75 -4.96 -13.46
N GLU A 114 17.87 -5.50 -12.62
CA GLU A 114 18.21 -6.57 -11.70
C GLU A 114 17.40 -7.83 -11.99
N ALA A 115 18.00 -8.97 -11.75
CA ALA A 115 17.31 -10.25 -11.79
C ALA A 115 16.85 -10.61 -10.37
N PHE A 116 15.68 -11.24 -10.28
CA PHE A 116 15.16 -11.66 -8.98
C PHE A 116 15.70 -13.03 -8.60
N SER A 117 16.00 -13.21 -7.30
CA SER A 117 16.33 -14.52 -6.77
C SER A 117 15.05 -15.36 -6.61
N GLU A 118 15.21 -16.66 -6.40
CA GLU A 118 14.08 -17.54 -6.11
C GLU A 118 13.33 -17.08 -4.87
N LEU A 119 14.07 -16.66 -3.86
CA LEU A 119 13.49 -16.22 -2.59
C LEU A 119 12.66 -14.95 -2.80
N ASP A 120 13.17 -14.01 -3.59
CA ASP A 120 12.44 -12.78 -3.90
C ASP A 120 11.16 -13.09 -4.65
N ARG A 121 11.22 -14.03 -5.60
CA ARG A 121 10.04 -14.42 -6.37
C ARG A 121 8.91 -14.94 -5.49
N LEU A 122 9.25 -15.74 -4.48
CA LEU A 122 8.24 -16.37 -3.65
C LEU A 122 7.77 -15.49 -2.50
N GLN A 123 8.55 -14.48 -2.12
CA GLN A 123 8.20 -13.63 -0.98
C GLN A 123 7.83 -14.46 0.26
N VAL A 124 8.66 -15.46 0.55
CA VAL A 124 8.38 -16.46 1.58
C VAL A 124 8.18 -15.84 2.95
N ASN A 125 8.94 -14.79 3.26
CA ASN A 125 8.90 -14.16 4.59
C ASN A 125 8.09 -12.88 4.56
N ALA A 126 7.17 -12.75 5.51
CA ALA A 126 6.41 -11.54 5.71
C ALA A 126 7.33 -10.45 6.27
N THR A 127 7.23 -9.24 5.72
CA THR A 127 7.96 -8.09 6.22
C THR A 127 7.00 -7.07 6.80
N TYR A 128 7.50 -6.33 7.81
CA TYR A 128 6.72 -5.33 8.52
C TYR A 128 7.54 -4.08 8.68
N GLN A 129 6.88 -2.94 8.75
CA GLN A 129 7.50 -1.67 9.11
C GLN A 129 6.75 -1.10 10.30
N GLU A 130 7.49 -0.67 11.33
CA GLU A 130 6.87 -0.05 12.49
C GLU A 130 6.51 1.40 12.19
N ILE A 131 5.26 1.74 12.47
CA ILE A 131 4.78 3.12 12.38
C ILE A 131 4.21 3.45 13.76
N LEU A 132 4.82 4.40 14.44
CA LEU A 132 4.38 4.80 15.79
C LEU A 132 4.27 3.60 16.74
N GLY A 133 5.20 2.64 16.62
CA GLY A 133 5.21 1.46 17.44
C GLY A 133 4.27 0.34 17.02
N VAL A 134 3.52 0.54 15.92
CA VAL A 134 2.60 -0.47 15.41
C VAL A 134 3.22 -1.16 14.18
N PRO A 135 3.35 -2.49 14.18
CA PRO A 135 3.88 -3.19 13.01
C PRO A 135 2.85 -3.21 11.89
N ILE A 136 3.23 -2.68 10.74
CA ILE A 136 2.39 -2.63 9.55
C ILE A 136 2.99 -3.56 8.50
N ARG A 137 2.16 -4.44 7.95
CA ARG A 137 2.57 -5.36 6.89
C ARG A 137 3.09 -4.58 5.69
N LYS A 138 4.24 -4.98 5.18
CA LYS A 138 4.88 -4.30 4.04
C LYS A 138 5.13 -5.28 2.91
N VAL A 139 4.78 -4.87 1.71
CA VAL A 139 5.04 -5.62 0.48
C VAL A 139 5.90 -4.74 -0.42
N THR A 140 6.95 -5.31 -1.00
CA THR A 140 7.78 -4.59 -1.96
C THR A 140 7.44 -5.10 -3.35
N ILE A 141 7.09 -4.17 -4.24
CA ILE A 141 6.77 -4.50 -5.63
C ILE A 141 7.88 -3.95 -6.51
N PRO A 142 8.58 -4.81 -7.26
CA PRO A 142 9.58 -4.35 -8.21
C PRO A 142 8.91 -3.69 -9.40
N VAL A 143 9.41 -2.50 -9.73
CA VAL A 143 8.92 -1.73 -10.86
C VAL A 143 9.83 -1.99 -12.05
N ALA A 144 9.26 -2.42 -13.16
CA ALA A 144 9.97 -2.66 -14.40
C ALA A 144 9.02 -2.40 -15.56
N ALA A 145 9.57 -2.17 -16.73
CA ALA A 145 8.78 -1.92 -17.93
C ALA A 145 7.82 -3.10 -18.19
N GLY A 146 6.61 -2.77 -18.60
CA GLY A 146 5.61 -3.77 -18.97
C GLY A 146 4.78 -4.33 -17.83
N ARG A 147 5.04 -3.93 -16.59
CA ARG A 147 4.25 -4.41 -15.45
C ARG A 147 3.04 -3.51 -15.23
N ASN A 148 1.89 -4.10 -14.96
CA ASN A 148 0.69 -3.36 -14.59
C ASN A 148 0.64 -3.24 -13.07
N LEU A 149 1.13 -2.13 -12.55
CA LEU A 149 1.26 -1.93 -11.11
C LEU A 149 -0.08 -1.88 -10.39
N ALA A 150 -1.11 -1.32 -11.02
CA ALA A 150 -2.43 -1.24 -10.38
C ALA A 150 -3.00 -2.64 -10.11
N VAL A 151 -2.87 -3.53 -11.09
CA VAL A 151 -3.30 -4.91 -10.92
C VAL A 151 -2.50 -5.59 -9.80
N LEU A 152 -1.18 -5.33 -9.76
CA LEU A 152 -0.32 -5.93 -8.74
C LEU A 152 -0.64 -5.43 -7.34
N VAL A 153 -0.95 -4.15 -7.21
CA VAL A 153 -1.36 -3.59 -5.92
C VAL A 153 -2.69 -4.20 -5.46
N GLU A 154 -3.67 -4.28 -6.36
CA GLU A 154 -4.95 -4.89 -6.01
C GLU A 154 -4.79 -6.36 -5.64
N ALA A 155 -3.94 -7.09 -6.36
CA ALA A 155 -3.65 -8.47 -6.02
C ALA A 155 -2.97 -8.60 -4.65
N ALA A 156 -2.04 -7.69 -4.36
CA ALA A 156 -1.38 -7.68 -3.05
C ALA A 156 -2.38 -7.42 -1.92
N VAL A 157 -3.34 -6.52 -2.15
CA VAL A 157 -4.39 -6.25 -1.17
C VAL A 157 -5.26 -7.48 -0.96
N ARG A 158 -5.68 -8.13 -2.03
CA ARG A 158 -6.51 -9.34 -1.92
C ARG A 158 -5.77 -10.44 -1.17
N ASN A 159 -4.49 -10.62 -1.48
CA ASN A 159 -3.66 -11.61 -0.81
C ASN A 159 -3.49 -11.27 0.68
N PHE A 160 -3.31 -9.99 0.99
CA PHE A 160 -3.23 -9.52 2.38
C PHE A 160 -4.51 -9.87 3.14
N VAL A 161 -5.69 -9.63 2.57
CA VAL A 161 -6.96 -9.94 3.20
C VAL A 161 -7.09 -11.45 3.46
N LEU A 162 -6.68 -12.27 2.50
CA LEU A 162 -6.69 -13.72 2.67
C LEU A 162 -5.73 -14.16 3.79
N ASN A 163 -4.54 -13.57 3.84
CA ASN A 163 -3.58 -13.89 4.90
C ASN A 163 -4.14 -13.55 6.28
N GLN A 164 -4.92 -12.47 6.39
CA GLN A 164 -5.58 -12.11 7.64
C GLN A 164 -6.61 -13.17 8.08
N ARG A 165 -7.11 -13.93 7.12
CA ARG A 165 -8.06 -15.04 7.38
C ARG A 165 -7.35 -16.37 7.54
N GLY A 166 -6.02 -16.38 7.58
CA GLY A 166 -5.24 -17.60 7.73
C GLY A 166 -4.96 -18.36 6.44
N ILE A 167 -5.29 -17.78 5.29
CA ILE A 167 -5.05 -18.40 3.99
C ILE A 167 -3.76 -17.81 3.41
N ASP A 168 -2.76 -18.66 3.21
CA ASP A 168 -1.45 -18.25 2.71
C ASP A 168 -1.10 -19.05 1.46
N SER A 169 -1.22 -18.40 0.29
CA SER A 169 -1.00 -19.05 -1.00
C SER A 169 0.44 -19.52 -1.19
N THR A 170 1.41 -18.75 -0.69
CA THR A 170 2.82 -19.15 -0.79
C THR A 170 3.08 -20.42 0.01
N LYS A 171 2.55 -20.47 1.25
CA LYS A 171 2.70 -21.65 2.08
C LYS A 171 2.01 -22.86 1.45
N GLU A 172 0.81 -22.65 0.92
CA GLU A 172 0.06 -23.71 0.23
C GLU A 172 0.86 -24.26 -0.95
N PHE A 173 1.46 -23.37 -1.74
CA PHE A 173 2.28 -23.77 -2.87
C PHE A 173 3.49 -24.59 -2.42
N ILE A 174 4.21 -24.12 -1.40
CA ILE A 174 5.39 -24.80 -0.86
C ILE A 174 5.00 -26.16 -0.29
N ASP A 175 3.89 -26.23 0.45
CA ASP A 175 3.43 -27.49 1.02
C ASP A 175 3.11 -28.53 -0.09
N ARG A 176 2.49 -28.07 -1.17
CA ARG A 176 2.22 -28.95 -2.32
C ARG A 176 3.48 -29.44 -3.01
N GLN A 177 4.50 -28.56 -3.13
CA GLN A 177 5.79 -28.93 -3.71
C GLN A 177 6.48 -29.98 -2.84
N THR A 178 6.46 -29.79 -1.54
CA THR A 178 7.05 -30.75 -0.59
C THR A 178 6.34 -32.10 -0.67
N GLN A 179 5.01 -32.08 -0.69
CA GLN A 179 4.21 -33.30 -0.79
C GLN A 179 4.53 -34.07 -2.08
N LEU A 180 4.63 -33.35 -3.18
CA LEU A 180 4.95 -33.95 -4.48
C LEU A 180 6.32 -34.62 -4.44
N MET A 181 7.32 -33.99 -3.84
CA MET A 181 8.67 -34.56 -3.72
C MET A 181 8.68 -35.80 -2.84
N GLU A 182 7.91 -35.81 -1.75
CA GLU A 182 7.81 -36.97 -0.87
C GLU A 182 7.12 -38.15 -1.57
N ASP A 183 6.03 -37.87 -2.29
CA ASP A 183 5.26 -38.91 -2.98
C ASP A 183 5.98 -39.43 -4.24
N GLY A 184 6.76 -38.57 -4.90
CA GLY A 184 7.49 -38.93 -6.08
C GLY A 184 8.84 -39.56 -5.81
N GLY A 185 9.26 -39.53 -4.58
CA GLY A 185 10.50 -40.13 -4.16
C GLY A 185 10.32 -41.55 -3.71
#